data_ac15dae3a6cf12fb09df870e06a21cd8
#
_entry.id   ac15dae3a6cf12fb09df870e06a21cd8
#
_cell.length_a   1.000
_cell.length_b   1.000
_cell.length_c   1.000
_cell.angle_alpha   90.00
_cell.angle_beta   90.00
_cell.angle_gamma   90.00
#
_symmetry.space_group_name_H-M   'P 1'
#
loop_
_entity.id
_entity.type
_entity.pdbx_description
1 polymer ?
#
loop_
_entity_poly.entity_id
_entity_poly.type
_entity_poly.pdbx_seq_one_letter_code
_entity_poly.pdbx_strand_id
1 'polypeptide(L)'
;MSIREAVSVDGTSIVYRVTGNSAGTPLVLLHGWAQSSQCWGEQVLADLAADYRLIAVDLRGHGYSDAPESGYDDSANWAGDVAAVLAAEGVTENAILLGWSYGGLVICDYLAVHGTGAVAGAVLVGAITSIGRGEKGGKVGSAMRSAVPGAMSEDPREAIRALGAFGNALTGPPEGKGAASQALFGYSLSTRPRVRAALFNRAVGHDELLRNLDIPVLVLHGTEDSVVDVSAGKHAEELIPKSQASYWEGCNHGPFVEDPTRFVSEVRTFISNLG
;
A
#
# COMPACT_ATOMS: atom_id res chain seq x y z
N MET A 1 5.41 -16.53 -12.40
CA MET A 1 4.84 -15.18 -12.32
C MET A 1 4.30 -14.79 -13.68
N SER A 2 3.05 -14.35 -13.76
CA SER A 2 2.41 -13.80 -14.97
C SER A 2 2.05 -12.33 -14.75
N ILE A 3 2.23 -11.51 -15.80
CA ILE A 3 1.77 -10.12 -15.83
C ILE A 3 0.41 -10.13 -16.54
N ARG A 4 -0.56 -9.44 -15.97
CA ARG A 4 -1.94 -9.36 -16.44
C ARG A 4 -2.45 -7.94 -16.37
N GLU A 5 -3.61 -7.72 -16.98
CA GLU A 5 -4.24 -6.41 -17.09
C GLU A 5 -5.74 -6.52 -16.82
N ALA A 6 -6.29 -5.54 -16.12
CA ALA A 6 -7.72 -5.34 -15.93
C ALA A 6 -8.09 -3.90 -16.31
N VAL A 7 -9.29 -3.69 -16.83
CA VAL A 7 -9.78 -2.37 -17.19
C VAL A 7 -10.72 -1.88 -16.09
N SER A 8 -10.36 -0.76 -15.48
CA SER A 8 -11.15 -0.09 -14.44
C SER A 8 -12.41 0.57 -15.02
N VAL A 9 -13.29 1.01 -14.11
CA VAL A 9 -14.60 1.59 -14.46
C VAL A 9 -14.51 2.84 -15.33
N ASP A 10 -13.41 3.59 -15.22
CA ASP A 10 -13.12 4.79 -16.00
C ASP A 10 -12.30 4.53 -17.28
N GLY A 11 -12.05 3.26 -17.60
CA GLY A 11 -11.26 2.83 -18.75
C GLY A 11 -9.75 2.76 -18.51
N THR A 12 -9.27 3.08 -17.29
CA THR A 12 -7.85 2.98 -16.92
C THR A 12 -7.41 1.52 -16.92
N SER A 13 -6.31 1.21 -17.63
CA SER A 13 -5.68 -0.11 -17.59
C SER A 13 -4.87 -0.26 -16.31
N ILE A 14 -5.17 -1.31 -15.54
CA ILE A 14 -4.49 -1.66 -14.30
C ILE A 14 -3.69 -2.94 -14.52
N VAL A 15 -2.37 -2.83 -14.44
CA VAL A 15 -1.45 -3.96 -14.58
C VAL A 15 -1.17 -4.57 -13.21
N TYR A 16 -1.12 -5.88 -13.15
CA TYR A 16 -0.81 -6.62 -11.93
C TYR A 16 -0.06 -7.91 -12.23
N ARG A 17 0.58 -8.44 -11.21
CA ARG A 17 1.39 -9.65 -11.27
C ARG A 17 0.72 -10.74 -10.44
N VAL A 18 0.57 -11.92 -11.06
CA VAL A 18 0.05 -13.10 -10.34
C VAL A 18 1.16 -14.13 -10.19
N THR A 19 1.33 -14.62 -8.98
CA THR A 19 2.28 -15.69 -8.66
C THR A 19 1.76 -16.53 -7.48
N GLY A 20 2.38 -17.67 -7.25
CA GLY A 20 2.08 -18.55 -6.11
C GLY A 20 1.01 -19.60 -6.42
N ASN A 21 0.41 -20.12 -5.35
CA ASN A 21 -0.55 -21.22 -5.42
C ASN A 21 -1.90 -20.73 -6.00
N SER A 22 -2.24 -21.17 -7.21
CA SER A 22 -3.48 -20.74 -7.88
C SER A 22 -4.77 -21.15 -7.15
N ALA A 23 -4.71 -22.15 -6.28
CA ALA A 23 -5.81 -22.59 -5.41
C ALA A 23 -5.73 -22.00 -3.99
N GLY A 24 -4.68 -21.24 -3.68
CA GLY A 24 -4.48 -20.60 -2.39
C GLY A 24 -5.39 -19.39 -2.20
N THR A 25 -5.53 -18.97 -0.94
CA THR A 25 -6.24 -17.74 -0.58
C THR A 25 -5.69 -16.56 -1.37
N PRO A 26 -6.53 -15.74 -2.04
CA PRO A 26 -6.09 -14.56 -2.75
C PRO A 26 -5.53 -13.51 -1.78
N LEU A 27 -4.26 -13.16 -1.96
CA LEU A 27 -3.59 -12.09 -1.20
C LEU A 27 -3.25 -10.96 -2.17
N VAL A 28 -4.00 -9.87 -2.09
CA VAL A 28 -3.87 -8.69 -2.96
C VAL A 28 -2.94 -7.69 -2.30
N LEU A 29 -1.85 -7.34 -2.99
CA LEU A 29 -0.81 -6.46 -2.49
C LEU A 29 -0.92 -5.08 -3.16
N LEU A 30 -1.19 -4.04 -2.37
CA LEU A 30 -1.36 -2.66 -2.80
C LEU A 30 -0.21 -1.82 -2.24
N HIS A 31 0.65 -1.31 -3.12
CA HIS A 31 1.86 -0.57 -2.75
C HIS A 31 1.59 0.87 -2.30
N GLY A 32 2.63 1.53 -1.76
CA GLY A 32 2.59 2.91 -1.32
C GLY A 32 2.77 3.95 -2.43
N TRP A 33 2.68 5.23 -2.04
CA TRP A 33 2.93 6.38 -2.91
C TRP A 33 4.26 6.27 -3.65
N ALA A 34 4.24 6.54 -4.95
CA ALA A 34 5.39 6.53 -5.84
C ALA A 34 6.17 5.19 -5.85
N GLN A 35 5.46 4.05 -5.71
CA GLN A 35 6.06 2.72 -5.74
C GLN A 35 5.46 1.86 -6.87
N SER A 36 5.68 0.56 -6.84
CA SER A 36 5.13 -0.40 -7.79
C SER A 36 4.88 -1.75 -7.13
N SER A 37 4.24 -2.66 -7.85
CA SER A 37 4.02 -4.05 -7.42
C SER A 37 5.30 -4.82 -7.07
N GLN A 38 6.46 -4.31 -7.44
CA GLN A 38 7.77 -4.93 -7.18
C GLN A 38 8.43 -4.44 -5.88
N CYS A 39 7.83 -3.45 -5.16
CA CYS A 39 8.39 -2.89 -3.93
C CYS A 39 8.54 -3.91 -2.79
N TRP A 40 7.75 -4.98 -2.82
CA TRP A 40 7.72 -6.00 -1.77
C TRP A 40 8.99 -6.84 -1.67
N GLY A 41 9.85 -6.82 -2.71
CA GLY A 41 11.07 -7.58 -2.78
C GLY A 41 10.87 -9.07 -3.10
N GLU A 42 11.92 -9.68 -3.65
CA GLU A 42 11.85 -11.08 -4.13
C GLU A 42 11.60 -12.07 -3.00
N GLN A 43 12.22 -11.89 -1.84
CA GLN A 43 12.09 -12.80 -0.69
C GLN A 43 10.65 -12.83 -0.19
N VAL A 44 10.05 -11.66 0.12
CA VAL A 44 8.67 -11.58 0.64
C VAL A 44 7.69 -12.18 -0.37
N LEU A 45 7.84 -11.85 -1.66
CA LEU A 45 6.98 -12.39 -2.70
C LEU A 45 7.13 -13.91 -2.84
N ALA A 46 8.36 -14.45 -2.78
CA ALA A 46 8.60 -15.89 -2.88
C ALA A 46 8.03 -16.64 -1.66
N ASP A 47 8.28 -16.12 -0.46
CA ASP A 47 7.84 -16.74 0.79
C ASP A 47 6.30 -16.76 0.90
N LEU A 48 5.63 -15.65 0.58
CA LEU A 48 4.15 -15.60 0.59
C LEU A 48 3.55 -16.43 -0.54
N ALA A 49 4.19 -16.48 -1.71
CA ALA A 49 3.72 -17.26 -2.86
C ALA A 49 3.72 -18.78 -2.61
N ALA A 50 4.44 -19.25 -1.60
CA ALA A 50 4.41 -20.67 -1.22
C ALA A 50 3.02 -21.11 -0.73
N ASP A 51 2.29 -20.21 -0.06
CA ASP A 51 1.02 -20.52 0.59
C ASP A 51 -0.19 -19.86 -0.09
N TYR A 52 0.00 -18.68 -0.65
CA TYR A 52 -1.07 -17.82 -1.16
C TYR A 52 -1.04 -17.66 -2.69
N ARG A 53 -2.18 -17.30 -3.24
CA ARG A 53 -2.27 -16.74 -4.58
C ARG A 53 -2.03 -15.24 -4.50
N LEU A 54 -0.80 -14.80 -4.82
CA LEU A 54 -0.44 -13.39 -4.77
C LEU A 54 -0.92 -12.63 -6.00
N ILE A 55 -1.53 -11.47 -5.79
CA ILE A 55 -1.98 -10.53 -6.81
C ILE A 55 -1.36 -9.16 -6.44
N ALA A 56 -0.18 -8.87 -6.96
CA ALA A 56 0.52 -7.62 -6.68
C ALA A 56 0.19 -6.58 -7.77
N VAL A 57 -0.50 -5.52 -7.37
CA VAL A 57 -1.06 -4.51 -8.26
C VAL A 57 -0.11 -3.33 -8.44
N ASP A 58 0.10 -2.90 -9.68
CA ASP A 58 0.60 -1.57 -9.98
C ASP A 58 -0.59 -0.61 -9.92
N LEU A 59 -0.66 0.26 -8.92
CA LEU A 59 -1.75 1.21 -8.77
C LEU A 59 -1.81 2.19 -9.96
N ARG A 60 -2.98 2.77 -10.27
CA ARG A 60 -3.11 3.80 -11.33
C ARG A 60 -2.02 4.87 -11.20
N GLY A 61 -1.40 5.21 -12.31
CA GLY A 61 -0.28 6.16 -12.37
C GLY A 61 1.10 5.59 -12.05
N HIS A 62 1.18 4.31 -11.65
CA HIS A 62 2.42 3.68 -11.20
C HIS A 62 2.77 2.44 -12.03
N GLY A 63 4.04 2.06 -11.98
CA GLY A 63 4.54 0.85 -12.63
C GLY A 63 4.18 0.80 -14.11
N TYR A 64 3.48 -0.25 -14.50
CA TYR A 64 3.00 -0.47 -15.86
C TYR A 64 1.53 -0.13 -16.08
N SER A 65 0.81 0.27 -15.01
CA SER A 65 -0.56 0.75 -15.14
C SER A 65 -0.64 2.11 -15.83
N ASP A 66 -1.78 2.38 -16.45
CA ASP A 66 -2.04 3.67 -17.07
C ASP A 66 -1.92 4.82 -16.06
N ALA A 67 -1.48 5.96 -16.57
CA ALA A 67 -1.39 7.20 -15.82
C ALA A 67 -2.36 8.24 -16.44
N PRO A 68 -3.66 8.17 -16.11
CA PRO A 68 -4.65 9.11 -16.63
C PRO A 68 -4.29 10.56 -16.23
N GLU A 69 -4.82 11.54 -16.98
CA GLU A 69 -4.53 12.96 -16.71
C GLU A 69 -5.26 13.47 -15.45
N SER A 70 -6.35 12.83 -15.04
CA SER A 70 -7.20 13.21 -13.91
C SER A 70 -7.83 11.99 -13.22
N GLY A 71 -8.69 12.22 -12.22
CA GLY A 71 -9.43 11.14 -11.54
C GLY A 71 -8.69 10.51 -10.37
N TYR A 72 -7.57 11.08 -9.94
CA TYR A 72 -6.82 10.63 -8.77
C TYR A 72 -7.48 11.06 -7.44
N ASP A 73 -8.31 12.08 -7.47
CA ASP A 73 -9.05 12.62 -6.33
C ASP A 73 -10.36 11.89 -6.03
N ASP A 74 -10.84 11.07 -6.96
CA ASP A 74 -12.07 10.30 -6.82
C ASP A 74 -11.81 8.90 -6.22
N SER A 75 -12.33 8.67 -5.01
CA SER A 75 -12.25 7.35 -4.32
C SER A 75 -12.89 6.23 -5.12
N ALA A 76 -13.93 6.50 -5.93
CA ALA A 76 -14.59 5.49 -6.74
C ALA A 76 -13.67 4.90 -7.82
N ASN A 77 -12.76 5.69 -8.35
CA ASN A 77 -11.76 5.23 -9.32
C ASN A 77 -10.77 4.24 -8.69
N TRP A 78 -10.26 4.54 -7.49
CA TRP A 78 -9.36 3.64 -6.75
C TRP A 78 -10.06 2.35 -6.34
N ALA A 79 -11.30 2.46 -5.89
CA ALA A 79 -12.14 1.31 -5.58
C ALA A 79 -12.42 0.44 -6.82
N GLY A 80 -12.71 1.09 -7.96
CA GLY A 80 -12.91 0.45 -9.24
C GLY A 80 -11.71 -0.32 -9.75
N ASP A 81 -10.48 0.20 -9.51
CA ASP A 81 -9.24 -0.49 -9.87
C ASP A 81 -9.11 -1.83 -9.16
N VAL A 82 -9.29 -1.84 -7.85
CA VAL A 82 -9.22 -3.07 -7.05
C VAL A 82 -10.34 -4.03 -7.46
N ALA A 83 -11.56 -3.53 -7.64
CA ALA A 83 -12.70 -4.35 -8.08
C ALA A 83 -12.46 -4.97 -9.46
N ALA A 84 -11.88 -4.23 -10.42
CA ALA A 84 -11.55 -4.74 -11.74
C ALA A 84 -10.52 -5.88 -11.68
N VAL A 85 -9.48 -5.73 -10.84
CA VAL A 85 -8.48 -6.79 -10.63
C VAL A 85 -9.10 -8.03 -9.99
N LEU A 86 -9.92 -7.87 -8.94
CA LEU A 86 -10.60 -9.00 -8.30
C LEU A 86 -11.52 -9.72 -9.28
N ALA A 87 -12.30 -8.98 -10.07
CA ALA A 87 -13.20 -9.54 -11.09
C ALA A 87 -12.44 -10.28 -12.18
N ALA A 88 -11.34 -9.72 -12.70
CA ALA A 88 -10.49 -10.36 -13.71
C ALA A 88 -9.86 -11.66 -13.21
N GLU A 89 -9.60 -11.77 -11.91
CA GLU A 89 -9.07 -12.98 -11.28
C GLU A 89 -10.16 -13.93 -10.74
N GLY A 90 -11.44 -13.61 -10.93
CA GLY A 90 -12.56 -14.42 -10.45
C GLY A 90 -12.63 -14.50 -8.91
N VAL A 91 -12.11 -13.49 -8.22
CA VAL A 91 -12.12 -13.41 -6.76
C VAL A 91 -13.42 -12.76 -6.29
N THR A 92 -14.31 -13.56 -5.74
CA THR A 92 -15.64 -13.13 -5.25
C THR A 92 -15.78 -13.21 -3.74
N GLU A 93 -14.84 -13.87 -3.07
CA GLU A 93 -14.82 -14.08 -1.61
C GLU A 93 -13.42 -14.39 -1.11
N ASN A 94 -13.24 -14.32 0.19
CA ASN A 94 -12.01 -14.75 0.90
C ASN A 94 -10.71 -14.02 0.49
N ALA A 95 -10.79 -12.87 -0.16
CA ALA A 95 -9.61 -12.07 -0.45
C ALA A 95 -9.02 -11.47 0.83
N ILE A 96 -7.70 -11.45 0.92
CA ILE A 96 -6.98 -10.65 1.91
C ILE A 96 -6.38 -9.44 1.18
N LEU A 97 -6.70 -8.24 1.66
CA LEU A 97 -6.13 -7.01 1.12
C LEU A 97 -4.96 -6.56 1.99
N LEU A 98 -3.76 -6.48 1.44
CA LEU A 98 -2.59 -6.00 2.13
C LEU A 98 -2.13 -4.69 1.51
N GLY A 99 -2.22 -3.58 2.25
CA GLY A 99 -1.88 -2.24 1.80
C GLY A 99 -0.74 -1.63 2.58
N TRP A 100 0.30 -1.22 1.86
CA TRP A 100 1.41 -0.46 2.42
C TRP A 100 1.19 1.04 2.19
N SER A 101 1.32 1.85 3.27
CA SER A 101 1.28 3.31 3.15
C SER A 101 -0.01 3.80 2.46
N TYR A 102 0.10 4.42 1.30
CA TYR A 102 -1.02 4.83 0.45
C TYR A 102 -1.93 3.66 0.03
N GLY A 103 -1.38 2.45 -0.08
CA GLY A 103 -2.15 1.24 -0.35
C GLY A 103 -3.23 0.96 0.70
N GLY A 104 -3.04 1.39 1.94
CA GLY A 104 -4.07 1.31 2.98
C GLY A 104 -5.26 2.24 2.71
N LEU A 105 -5.00 3.46 2.19
CA LEU A 105 -6.07 4.36 1.74
C LEU A 105 -6.88 3.75 0.58
N VAL A 106 -6.21 3.08 -0.35
CA VAL A 106 -6.86 2.38 -1.47
C VAL A 106 -7.73 1.22 -0.97
N ILE A 107 -7.30 0.49 0.08
CA ILE A 107 -8.15 -0.51 0.74
C ILE A 107 -9.41 0.16 1.31
N CYS A 108 -9.26 1.28 2.00
CA CYS A 108 -10.41 2.00 2.56
C CYS A 108 -11.36 2.50 1.46
N ASP A 109 -10.83 3.02 0.35
CA ASP A 109 -11.65 3.40 -0.81
C ASP A 109 -12.45 2.21 -1.35
N TYR A 110 -11.80 1.04 -1.52
CA TYR A 110 -12.48 -0.16 -1.98
C TYR A 110 -13.59 -0.60 -1.03
N LEU A 111 -13.29 -0.69 0.26
CA LEU A 111 -14.26 -1.12 1.28
C LEU A 111 -15.42 -0.14 1.44
N ALA A 112 -15.19 1.16 1.27
CA ALA A 112 -16.23 2.18 1.31
C ALA A 112 -17.23 2.05 0.16
N VAL A 113 -16.78 1.66 -1.04
CA VAL A 113 -17.62 1.56 -2.25
C VAL A 113 -18.25 0.16 -2.40
N HIS A 114 -17.47 -0.89 -2.17
CA HIS A 114 -17.86 -2.27 -2.46
C HIS A 114 -18.20 -3.10 -1.21
N GLY A 115 -17.93 -2.57 -0.02
CA GLY A 115 -18.13 -3.32 1.24
C GLY A 115 -17.13 -4.46 1.41
N THR A 116 -17.43 -5.34 2.35
CA THR A 116 -16.55 -6.44 2.78
C THR A 116 -16.85 -7.79 2.13
N GLY A 117 -17.88 -7.89 1.28
CA GLY A 117 -18.39 -9.16 0.76
C GLY A 117 -17.36 -10.07 0.08
N ALA A 118 -16.36 -9.52 -0.58
CA ALA A 118 -15.28 -10.28 -1.21
C ALA A 118 -14.03 -10.45 -0.31
N VAL A 119 -14.00 -9.81 0.88
CA VAL A 119 -12.79 -9.64 1.70
C VAL A 119 -12.94 -10.34 3.05
N ALA A 120 -12.06 -11.27 3.35
CA ALA A 120 -12.02 -11.95 4.64
C ALA A 120 -11.21 -11.20 5.71
N GLY A 121 -10.28 -10.35 5.30
CA GLY A 121 -9.46 -9.55 6.23
C GLY A 121 -8.57 -8.55 5.51
N ALA A 122 -8.00 -7.61 6.25
CA ALA A 122 -7.06 -6.63 5.72
C ALA A 122 -5.80 -6.51 6.58
N VAL A 123 -4.68 -6.15 5.94
CA VAL A 123 -3.40 -5.86 6.59
C VAL A 123 -2.98 -4.44 6.21
N LEU A 124 -2.88 -3.56 7.17
CA LEU A 124 -2.47 -2.16 7.03
C LEU A 124 -1.02 -2.00 7.51
N VAL A 125 -0.09 -1.81 6.57
CA VAL A 125 1.35 -1.76 6.84
C VAL A 125 1.85 -0.33 6.74
N GLY A 126 2.23 0.31 7.86
CA GLY A 126 2.63 1.73 7.86
C GLY A 126 1.62 2.60 7.11
N ALA A 127 0.34 2.27 7.20
CA ALA A 127 -0.69 2.72 6.29
C ALA A 127 -1.32 4.06 6.71
N ILE A 128 -1.73 4.83 5.70
CA ILE A 128 -2.73 5.89 5.89
C ILE A 128 -4.12 5.33 5.58
N THR A 129 -5.13 5.82 6.29
CA THR A 129 -6.55 5.48 6.10
C THR A 129 -7.40 6.68 5.72
N SER A 130 -6.79 7.85 5.71
CA SER A 130 -7.38 9.12 5.29
C SER A 130 -6.30 10.03 4.73
N ILE A 131 -6.68 11.08 4.02
CA ILE A 131 -5.77 12.13 3.54
C ILE A 131 -6.52 13.45 3.48
N GLY A 132 -5.86 14.52 3.90
CA GLY A 132 -6.42 15.86 3.92
C GLY A 132 -6.11 16.61 5.20
N ARG A 133 -6.50 17.89 5.24
CA ARG A 133 -6.22 18.75 6.39
C ARG A 133 -7.04 18.32 7.61
N GLY A 134 -6.35 17.97 8.67
CA GLY A 134 -7.00 17.58 9.95
C GLY A 134 -7.30 16.08 10.07
N GLU A 135 -7.09 15.30 9.02
CA GLU A 135 -7.30 13.87 9.01
C GLU A 135 -6.23 13.14 9.85
N LYS A 136 -6.66 12.48 10.93
CA LYS A 136 -5.74 11.79 11.85
C LYS A 136 -5.12 10.54 11.24
N GLY A 137 -5.91 9.77 10.48
CA GLY A 137 -5.44 8.57 9.79
C GLY A 137 -4.49 8.84 8.63
N GLY A 138 -4.28 10.10 8.24
CA GLY A 138 -3.36 10.56 7.20
C GLY A 138 -2.16 11.34 7.72
N LYS A 139 -1.83 11.25 9.01
CA LYS A 139 -0.74 12.02 9.60
C LYS A 139 0.62 11.59 9.06
N VAL A 140 1.23 12.48 8.27
CA VAL A 140 2.57 12.25 7.71
C VAL A 140 3.68 12.58 8.70
N GLY A 141 4.78 11.82 8.62
CA GLY A 141 5.99 12.01 9.39
C GLY A 141 6.90 13.12 8.84
N SER A 142 8.04 13.33 9.50
CA SER A 142 8.98 14.40 9.17
C SER A 142 9.66 14.22 7.83
N ALA A 143 10.02 12.99 7.45
CA ALA A 143 10.67 12.69 6.19
C ALA A 143 9.74 12.98 5.00
N MET A 144 8.47 12.59 5.07
CA MET A 144 7.48 12.91 4.03
C MET A 144 7.29 14.41 3.89
N ARG A 145 7.10 15.14 5.00
CA ARG A 145 6.95 16.61 4.96
C ARG A 145 8.14 17.30 4.29
N SER A 146 9.35 16.80 4.54
CA SER A 146 10.57 17.36 3.95
C SER A 146 10.74 17.00 2.47
N ALA A 147 10.30 15.80 2.07
CA ALA A 147 10.46 15.32 0.70
C ALA A 147 9.45 15.92 -0.29
N VAL A 148 8.19 16.11 0.15
CA VAL A 148 7.06 16.49 -0.73
C VAL A 148 7.35 17.64 -1.68
N PRO A 149 7.89 18.80 -1.27
CA PRO A 149 8.11 19.92 -2.19
C PRO A 149 9.02 19.56 -3.37
N GLY A 150 10.17 18.93 -3.10
CA GLY A 150 11.11 18.53 -4.14
C GLY A 150 10.70 17.28 -4.91
N ALA A 151 10.04 16.32 -4.22
CA ALA A 151 9.59 15.08 -4.84
C ALA A 151 8.49 15.30 -5.89
N MET A 152 7.77 16.41 -5.84
CA MET A 152 6.75 16.80 -6.81
C MET A 152 7.27 17.72 -7.91
N SER A 153 8.55 18.15 -7.81
CA SER A 153 9.16 19.04 -8.81
C SER A 153 9.34 18.33 -10.14
N GLU A 154 9.14 19.08 -11.23
CA GLU A 154 9.48 18.64 -12.59
C GLU A 154 10.97 18.83 -12.90
N ASP A 155 11.71 19.57 -12.06
CA ASP A 155 13.18 19.61 -12.15
C ASP A 155 13.76 18.27 -11.68
N PRO A 156 14.42 17.52 -12.60
CA PRO A 156 14.94 16.18 -12.25
C PRO A 156 16.00 16.23 -11.14
N ARG A 157 16.77 17.32 -11.02
CA ARG A 157 17.78 17.44 -9.97
C ARG A 157 17.16 17.62 -8.59
N GLU A 158 16.07 18.37 -8.49
CA GLU A 158 15.30 18.53 -7.25
C GLU A 158 14.62 17.22 -6.89
N ALA A 159 13.94 16.57 -7.84
CA ALA A 159 13.26 15.31 -7.64
C ALA A 159 14.21 14.20 -7.19
N ILE A 160 15.37 14.04 -7.86
CA ILE A 160 16.38 13.05 -7.51
C ILE A 160 16.88 13.27 -6.08
N ARG A 161 17.19 14.52 -5.71
CA ARG A 161 17.67 14.84 -4.36
C ARG A 161 16.62 14.53 -3.28
N ALA A 162 15.39 14.96 -3.50
CA ALA A 162 14.30 14.77 -2.55
C ALA A 162 13.93 13.30 -2.37
N LEU A 163 13.77 12.57 -3.49
CA LEU A 163 13.42 11.14 -3.47
C LEU A 163 14.57 10.27 -2.97
N GLY A 164 15.81 10.65 -3.24
CA GLY A 164 17.00 9.96 -2.70
C GLY A 164 17.09 10.10 -1.18
N ALA A 165 16.85 11.29 -0.64
CA ALA A 165 16.80 11.51 0.80
C ALA A 165 15.61 10.76 1.44
N PHE A 166 14.46 10.74 0.76
CA PHE A 166 13.26 10.02 1.18
C PHE A 166 13.46 8.50 1.23
N GLY A 167 14.25 7.93 0.30
CA GLY A 167 14.53 6.49 0.25
C GLY A 167 15.09 5.93 1.56
N ASN A 168 15.91 6.70 2.27
CA ASN A 168 16.45 6.28 3.57
C ASN A 168 15.38 6.16 4.65
N ALA A 169 14.31 6.95 4.58
CA ALA A 169 13.20 6.89 5.52
C ALA A 169 12.27 5.68 5.27
N LEU A 170 12.34 5.06 4.08
CA LEU A 170 11.54 3.89 3.76
C LEU A 170 12.08 2.62 4.44
N THR A 171 13.39 2.49 4.58
CA THR A 171 14.05 1.22 4.91
C THR A 171 14.97 1.29 6.12
N GLY A 172 15.08 2.44 6.79
CA GLY A 172 16.09 2.65 7.83
C GLY A 172 17.53 2.67 7.28
N PRO A 173 18.54 2.49 8.15
CA PRO A 173 19.94 2.51 7.75
C PRO A 173 20.26 1.54 6.61
N PRO A 174 21.16 1.90 5.66
CA PRO A 174 21.39 1.14 4.43
C PRO A 174 22.18 -0.15 4.59
N GLU A 175 22.68 -0.47 5.79
CA GLU A 175 23.50 -1.67 6.02
C GLU A 175 22.75 -2.94 5.61
N GLY A 176 23.27 -3.63 4.60
CA GLY A 176 22.68 -4.85 4.02
C GLY A 176 21.42 -4.67 3.16
N LYS A 177 20.92 -3.43 3.03
CA LYS A 177 19.67 -3.13 2.30
C LYS A 177 19.86 -2.29 1.03
N GLY A 178 21.11 -2.04 0.62
CA GLY A 178 21.44 -1.11 -0.46
C GLY A 178 20.72 -1.41 -1.78
N ALA A 179 20.61 -2.68 -2.17
CA ALA A 179 19.91 -3.06 -3.40
C ALA A 179 18.40 -2.78 -3.32
N ALA A 180 17.75 -3.12 -2.18
CA ALA A 180 16.34 -2.84 -1.96
C ALA A 180 16.05 -1.33 -1.94
N SER A 181 16.89 -0.55 -1.24
CA SER A 181 16.76 0.92 -1.20
C SER A 181 16.91 1.56 -2.58
N GLN A 182 17.85 1.07 -3.40
CA GLN A 182 18.02 1.55 -4.78
C GLN A 182 16.81 1.18 -5.67
N ALA A 183 16.25 -0.01 -5.50
CA ALA A 183 15.05 -0.42 -6.23
C ALA A 183 13.85 0.49 -5.88
N LEU A 184 13.58 0.70 -4.59
CA LEU A 184 12.51 1.60 -4.13
C LEU A 184 12.70 3.04 -4.64
N PHE A 185 13.94 3.54 -4.63
CA PHE A 185 14.27 4.83 -5.21
C PHE A 185 13.99 4.88 -6.73
N GLY A 186 14.35 3.82 -7.45
CA GLY A 186 14.09 3.69 -8.88
C GLY A 186 12.59 3.72 -9.20
N TYR A 187 11.75 3.03 -8.42
CA TYR A 187 10.30 3.07 -8.58
C TYR A 187 9.74 4.46 -8.29
N SER A 188 10.24 5.15 -7.27
CA SER A 188 9.84 6.53 -6.97
C SER A 188 10.15 7.49 -8.13
N LEU A 189 11.31 7.34 -8.78
CA LEU A 189 11.68 8.16 -9.93
C LEU A 189 10.85 7.84 -11.18
N SER A 190 10.44 6.60 -11.37
CA SER A 190 9.63 6.19 -12.53
C SER A 190 8.19 6.72 -12.48
N THR A 191 7.68 7.03 -11.29
CA THR A 191 6.35 7.65 -11.14
C THR A 191 6.40 9.11 -11.57
N ARG A 192 5.53 9.51 -12.47
CA ARG A 192 5.48 10.88 -13.04
C ARG A 192 5.26 11.94 -11.95
N PRO A 193 5.93 13.12 -12.01
CA PRO A 193 5.75 14.19 -11.01
C PRO A 193 4.27 14.59 -10.81
N ARG A 194 3.52 14.74 -11.90
CA ARG A 194 2.09 15.07 -11.84
C ARG A 194 1.26 14.04 -11.08
N VAL A 195 1.60 12.74 -11.20
CA VAL A 195 0.93 11.67 -10.46
C VAL A 195 1.29 11.77 -8.98
N ARG A 196 2.58 11.91 -8.66
CA ARG A 196 3.02 12.10 -7.27
C ARG A 196 2.29 13.26 -6.59
N ALA A 197 2.12 14.38 -7.30
CA ALA A 197 1.39 15.55 -6.81
C ALA A 197 -0.12 15.29 -6.67
N ALA A 198 -0.74 14.66 -7.66
CA ALA A 198 -2.19 14.42 -7.69
C ALA A 198 -2.66 13.57 -6.49
N LEU A 199 -1.86 12.60 -6.03
CA LEU A 199 -2.19 11.77 -4.87
C LEU A 199 -2.28 12.59 -3.57
N PHE A 200 -1.54 13.67 -3.45
CA PHE A 200 -1.61 14.57 -2.29
C PHE A 200 -2.74 15.61 -2.35
N ASN A 201 -3.35 15.79 -3.52
CA ASN A 201 -4.47 16.72 -3.68
C ASN A 201 -5.82 16.12 -3.26
N ARG A 202 -5.84 14.87 -2.81
CA ARG A 202 -7.04 14.22 -2.28
C ARG A 202 -7.40 14.79 -0.91
N ALA A 203 -8.71 14.78 -0.62
CA ALA A 203 -9.27 15.08 0.70
C ALA A 203 -10.37 14.06 0.98
N VAL A 204 -10.04 13.00 1.73
CA VAL A 204 -10.95 11.92 2.05
C VAL A 204 -10.66 11.37 3.45
N GLY A 205 -11.72 11.13 4.22
CA GLY A 205 -11.67 10.50 5.55
C GLY A 205 -12.50 9.24 5.58
N HIS A 206 -11.99 8.20 6.22
CA HIS A 206 -12.65 6.91 6.34
C HIS A 206 -12.93 6.48 7.78
N ASP A 207 -12.93 7.42 8.74
CA ASP A 207 -13.17 7.13 10.17
C ASP A 207 -14.50 6.41 10.41
N GLU A 208 -15.55 6.80 9.69
CA GLU A 208 -16.87 6.14 9.82
C GLU A 208 -16.85 4.72 9.27
N LEU A 209 -16.20 4.49 8.12
CA LEU A 209 -15.96 3.16 7.58
C LEU A 209 -15.23 2.30 8.61
N LEU A 210 -14.11 2.80 9.16
CA LEU A 210 -13.27 2.04 10.09
C LEU A 210 -14.05 1.60 11.34
N ARG A 211 -14.91 2.46 11.90
CA ARG A 211 -15.78 2.11 13.05
C ARG A 211 -16.80 1.02 12.75
N ASN A 212 -17.19 0.88 11.50
CA ASN A 212 -18.20 -0.08 11.07
C ASN A 212 -17.64 -1.32 10.37
N LEU A 213 -16.30 -1.48 10.33
CA LEU A 213 -15.68 -2.65 9.72
C LEU A 213 -16.02 -3.92 10.51
N ASP A 214 -16.54 -4.91 9.81
CA ASP A 214 -16.93 -6.21 10.37
C ASP A 214 -15.91 -7.33 10.09
N ILE A 215 -14.84 -7.05 9.32
CA ILE A 215 -13.73 -7.97 9.05
C ILE A 215 -12.56 -7.75 10.01
N PRO A 216 -11.74 -8.78 10.29
CA PRO A 216 -10.48 -8.64 11.01
C PRO A 216 -9.47 -7.78 10.25
N VAL A 217 -8.71 -6.95 10.97
CA VAL A 217 -7.66 -6.11 10.41
C VAL A 217 -6.39 -6.21 11.24
N LEU A 218 -5.25 -6.48 10.60
CA LEU A 218 -3.92 -6.35 11.20
C LEU A 218 -3.36 -4.96 10.91
N VAL A 219 -3.05 -4.20 11.95
CA VAL A 219 -2.31 -2.93 11.86
C VAL A 219 -0.85 -3.19 12.20
N LEU A 220 0.05 -3.11 11.23
CA LEU A 220 1.48 -3.32 11.39
C LEU A 220 2.22 -2.01 11.12
N HIS A 221 2.97 -1.48 12.11
CA HIS A 221 3.57 -0.15 11.97
C HIS A 221 4.92 -0.07 12.72
N GLY A 222 5.92 0.55 12.09
CA GLY A 222 7.20 0.84 12.73
C GLY A 222 7.08 2.03 13.69
N THR A 223 7.70 1.93 14.89
CA THR A 223 7.64 3.02 15.87
C THR A 223 8.45 4.26 15.47
N GLU A 224 9.47 4.08 14.61
CA GLU A 224 10.33 5.16 14.09
C GLU A 224 9.95 5.59 12.66
N ASP A 225 8.72 5.25 12.23
CA ASP A 225 8.22 5.64 10.90
C ASP A 225 8.15 7.16 10.76
N SER A 226 9.07 7.71 9.97
CA SER A 226 9.15 9.14 9.66
C SER A 226 8.43 9.54 8.37
N VAL A 227 7.79 8.58 7.68
CA VAL A 227 6.98 8.79 6.47
C VAL A 227 5.52 8.94 6.84
N VAL A 228 4.94 7.93 7.48
CA VAL A 228 3.61 7.96 8.11
C VAL A 228 3.80 7.88 9.61
N ASP A 229 3.40 8.93 10.33
CA ASP A 229 3.54 8.96 11.78
C ASP A 229 2.78 7.79 12.42
N VAL A 230 3.40 7.08 13.36
CA VAL A 230 2.82 5.89 14.01
C VAL A 230 1.45 6.15 14.63
N SER A 231 1.14 7.42 14.95
CA SER A 231 -0.19 7.79 15.45
C SER A 231 -1.31 7.58 14.43
N ALA A 232 -1.01 7.50 13.12
CA ALA A 232 -2.01 7.13 12.11
C ALA A 232 -2.42 5.65 12.25
N GLY A 233 -1.45 4.75 12.47
CA GLY A 233 -1.74 3.34 12.77
C GLY A 233 -2.51 3.17 14.07
N LYS A 234 -2.12 3.89 15.14
CA LYS A 234 -2.84 3.88 16.43
C LYS A 234 -4.27 4.39 16.29
N HIS A 235 -4.48 5.42 15.47
CA HIS A 235 -5.83 5.91 15.19
C HIS A 235 -6.68 4.87 14.46
N ALA A 236 -6.12 4.15 13.49
CA ALA A 236 -6.82 3.06 12.80
C ALA A 236 -7.15 1.91 13.77
N GLU A 237 -6.20 1.49 14.61
CA GLU A 237 -6.41 0.47 15.65
C GLU A 237 -7.54 0.86 16.61
N GLU A 238 -7.57 2.11 17.07
CA GLU A 238 -8.60 2.63 17.99
C GLU A 238 -10.01 2.57 17.39
N LEU A 239 -10.12 2.80 16.09
CA LEU A 239 -11.41 2.85 15.40
C LEU A 239 -11.94 1.49 14.98
N ILE A 240 -11.07 0.55 14.59
CA ILE A 240 -11.47 -0.72 13.97
C ILE A 240 -11.85 -1.74 15.05
N PRO A 241 -13.11 -2.22 15.11
CA PRO A 241 -13.58 -3.09 16.20
C PRO A 241 -12.85 -4.43 16.31
N LYS A 242 -12.38 -4.98 15.19
CA LYS A 242 -11.68 -6.26 15.12
C LYS A 242 -10.23 -6.08 14.70
N SER A 243 -9.56 -5.06 15.24
CA SER A 243 -8.15 -4.81 14.96
C SER A 243 -7.24 -5.68 15.84
N GLN A 244 -6.11 -6.08 15.24
CA GLN A 244 -4.92 -6.56 15.93
C GLN A 244 -3.78 -5.64 15.56
N ALA A 245 -2.96 -5.20 16.51
CA ALA A 245 -1.85 -4.31 16.22
C ALA A 245 -0.49 -4.98 16.51
N SER A 246 0.47 -4.71 15.63
CA SER A 246 1.88 -5.06 15.80
C SER A 246 2.73 -3.82 15.55
N TYR A 247 3.23 -3.22 16.63
CA TYR A 247 4.15 -2.09 16.57
C TYR A 247 5.59 -2.57 16.69
N TRP A 248 6.38 -2.32 15.64
CA TRP A 248 7.77 -2.79 15.60
C TRP A 248 8.71 -1.71 16.12
N GLU A 249 9.26 -1.96 17.29
CA GLU A 249 10.18 -1.02 17.96
C GLU A 249 11.41 -0.77 17.10
N GLY A 250 11.74 0.50 16.89
CA GLY A 250 12.90 0.94 16.09
C GLY A 250 12.76 0.76 14.58
N CYS A 251 11.65 0.19 14.10
CA CYS A 251 11.42 -0.03 12.67
C CYS A 251 10.87 1.26 12.00
N ASN A 252 11.26 1.46 10.75
CA ASN A 252 10.83 2.58 9.92
C ASN A 252 9.57 2.23 9.09
N HIS A 253 9.45 2.81 7.89
CA HIS A 253 8.25 2.73 7.06
C HIS A 253 8.06 1.41 6.30
N GLY A 254 9.14 0.66 6.06
CA GLY A 254 9.13 -0.59 5.28
C GLY A 254 9.48 -1.83 6.10
N PRO A 255 8.62 -2.30 7.03
CA PRO A 255 8.89 -3.50 7.83
C PRO A 255 9.27 -4.72 6.99
N PHE A 256 8.64 -4.89 5.83
CA PHE A 256 8.91 -5.99 4.90
C PHE A 256 10.31 -5.93 4.24
N VAL A 257 10.97 -4.76 4.27
CA VAL A 257 12.37 -4.60 3.84
C VAL A 257 13.32 -4.77 5.02
N GLU A 258 12.92 -4.29 6.21
CA GLU A 258 13.77 -4.31 7.40
C GLU A 258 13.92 -5.71 8.01
N ASP A 259 12.82 -6.45 8.09
CA ASP A 259 12.80 -7.84 8.53
C ASP A 259 11.74 -8.65 7.72
N PRO A 260 12.11 -9.10 6.51
CA PRO A 260 11.21 -9.86 5.64
C PRO A 260 10.65 -11.14 6.30
N THR A 261 11.47 -11.81 7.09
CA THR A 261 11.10 -13.08 7.73
C THR A 261 10.03 -12.87 8.80
N ARG A 262 10.21 -11.88 9.66
CA ARG A 262 9.23 -11.51 10.67
C ARG A 262 7.94 -11.02 10.00
N PHE A 263 8.05 -10.18 8.97
CA PHE A 263 6.89 -9.68 8.22
C PHE A 263 6.03 -10.82 7.67
N VAL A 264 6.64 -11.75 6.95
CA VAL A 264 5.94 -12.92 6.38
C VAL A 264 5.30 -13.77 7.48
N SER A 265 6.00 -14.00 8.60
CA SER A 265 5.50 -14.77 9.72
C SER A 265 4.26 -14.13 10.37
N GLU A 266 4.26 -12.81 10.57
CA GLU A 266 3.11 -12.10 11.15
C GLU A 266 1.90 -12.08 10.20
N VAL A 267 2.13 -11.87 8.90
CA VAL A 267 1.06 -11.94 7.88
C VAL A 267 0.44 -13.34 7.84
N ARG A 268 1.27 -14.40 7.82
CA ARG A 268 0.80 -15.79 7.86
C ARG A 268 -0.02 -16.08 9.11
N THR A 269 0.47 -15.67 10.27
CA THR A 269 -0.22 -15.86 11.55
C THR A 269 -1.58 -15.18 11.55
N PHE A 270 -1.64 -13.94 11.07
CA PHE A 270 -2.92 -13.23 10.94
C PHE A 270 -3.89 -13.98 10.03
N ILE A 271 -3.47 -14.35 8.82
CA ILE A 271 -4.34 -15.03 7.85
C ILE A 271 -4.81 -16.38 8.37
N SER A 272 -3.94 -17.16 9.04
CA SER A 272 -4.31 -18.47 9.60
C SER A 272 -5.36 -18.38 10.70
N ASN A 273 -5.50 -17.23 11.35
CA ASN A 273 -6.50 -17.01 12.42
C ASN A 273 -7.85 -16.49 11.88
N LEU A 274 -8.01 -16.32 10.57
CA LEU A 274 -9.26 -15.84 9.97
C LEU A 274 -10.30 -16.94 9.73
N GLY A 275 -9.89 -18.20 9.66
CA GLY A 275 -10.81 -19.29 9.36
C GLY A 275 -10.39 -20.63 9.83
#